data_618df09518de7fa476769766569e8a19
#
_entry.id   618df09518de7fa476769766569e8a19
#
_cell.length_a   1.000
_cell.length_b   1.000
_cell.length_c   1.000
_cell.angle_alpha   90.00
_cell.angle_beta   90.00
_cell.angle_gamma   90.00
#
_symmetry.space_group_name_H-M   'P 1'
#
loop_
_entity.id
_entity.type
_entity.pdbx_description
1 polymer ?
#
loop_
_entity_poly.entity_id
_entity_poly.type
_entity_poly.pdbx_seq_one_letter_code
_entity_poly.pdbx_strand_id
1 'polypeptide(L)'
;VKNGKNEFVDYDVTGNKTARFETSIGRIIFNRQCLPEDYEFMNYKMVKGDVAKLVADCCDRYPEAKVGPILDAIKYSGFHYATRAGLTISVWDALIPAEKQELLDRAQANVDQINEYFEEGFINETERHIEVVNEWTACTDKVAALMLDMFDEENPLYMMADSGARGSKTQLRQLGGMRGLMADMSGETIDLPIKANFREGLLPLEYFISTYGARKGLVDTASHTSDSGYLTRRLVDVAQDVIIREIDCGTNDGVPYPIYNCLLYTSDAAD
;
A
#
# COMPACT_ATOMS: atom_id res chain seq x y z
N VAL A 1 -16.19 6.29 -24.39
CA VAL A 1 -16.12 7.06 -23.12
C VAL A 1 -14.68 7.28 -22.76
N LYS A 2 -14.22 8.52 -22.63
CA LYS A 2 -12.91 8.87 -22.09
C LYS A 2 -13.11 9.34 -20.66
N ASN A 3 -12.30 8.84 -19.75
CA ASN A 3 -12.32 9.21 -18.33
C ASN A 3 -13.70 9.06 -17.65
N GLY A 4 -14.41 8.01 -17.99
CA GLY A 4 -15.73 7.73 -17.43
C GLY A 4 -16.86 8.64 -17.89
N LYS A 5 -16.60 9.58 -18.80
CA LYS A 5 -17.63 10.48 -19.32
C LYS A 5 -18.26 9.92 -20.59
N ASN A 6 -19.56 10.05 -20.69
CA ASN A 6 -20.31 9.64 -21.88
C ASN A 6 -20.03 10.60 -23.03
N GLU A 7 -19.65 10.06 -24.19
CA GLU A 7 -19.40 10.85 -25.41
C GLU A 7 -20.67 11.01 -26.25
N PHE A 8 -21.60 10.05 -26.15
CA PHE A 8 -22.84 10.04 -26.90
C PHE A 8 -24.03 10.02 -25.94
N VAL A 9 -24.95 10.94 -26.16
CA VAL A 9 -26.23 11.01 -25.45
C VAL A 9 -27.35 10.84 -26.47
N ASP A 10 -28.09 9.76 -26.34
CA ASP A 10 -29.31 9.52 -27.10
C ASP A 10 -30.54 9.78 -26.22
N TYR A 11 -31.69 9.83 -26.82
CA TYR A 11 -32.96 9.91 -26.12
C TYR A 11 -33.76 8.63 -26.38
N ASP A 12 -34.37 8.11 -25.37
CA ASP A 12 -35.31 7.00 -25.53
C ASP A 12 -36.67 7.46 -26.14
N VAL A 13 -37.58 6.49 -26.40
CA VAL A 13 -38.91 6.76 -26.97
C VAL A 13 -39.78 7.65 -26.06
N THR A 14 -39.40 7.76 -24.76
CA THR A 14 -40.13 8.57 -23.76
C THR A 14 -39.46 9.95 -23.56
N GLY A 15 -38.38 10.25 -24.30
CA GLY A 15 -37.69 11.54 -24.22
C GLY A 15 -36.66 11.63 -23.11
N ASN A 16 -36.35 10.53 -22.39
CA ASN A 16 -35.29 10.49 -21.39
C ASN A 16 -33.92 10.41 -22.05
N LYS A 17 -32.94 11.10 -21.46
CA LYS A 17 -31.55 11.04 -21.93
C LYS A 17 -30.97 9.67 -21.64
N THR A 18 -30.52 8.98 -22.69
CA THR A 18 -29.73 7.75 -22.57
C THR A 18 -28.30 8.01 -23.01
N ALA A 19 -27.35 7.37 -22.37
CA ALA A 19 -25.94 7.52 -22.70
C ALA A 19 -25.37 6.19 -23.17
N ARG A 20 -24.63 6.21 -24.28
CA ARG A 20 -23.85 5.07 -24.75
C ARG A 20 -22.39 5.28 -24.41
N PHE A 21 -21.77 4.29 -23.81
CA PHE A 21 -20.35 4.34 -23.43
C PHE A 21 -19.77 2.93 -23.41
N GLU A 22 -18.46 2.85 -23.61
CA GLU A 22 -17.72 1.61 -23.49
C GLU A 22 -17.54 1.26 -22.03
N THR A 23 -17.81 0.02 -21.66
CA THR A 23 -17.67 -0.48 -20.29
C THR A 23 -17.43 -1.99 -20.28
N SER A 24 -17.06 -2.53 -19.14
CA SER A 24 -16.92 -3.97 -18.93
C SER A 24 -18.14 -4.56 -18.20
N ILE A 25 -18.36 -5.86 -18.39
CA ILE A 25 -19.45 -6.59 -17.72
C ILE A 25 -19.32 -6.48 -16.20
N GLY A 26 -18.09 -6.56 -15.66
CA GLY A 26 -17.84 -6.43 -14.22
C GLY A 26 -18.29 -5.07 -13.67
N ARG A 27 -18.05 -3.98 -14.39
CA ARG A 27 -18.53 -2.64 -14.00
C ARG A 27 -20.05 -2.54 -14.01
N ILE A 28 -20.71 -3.15 -14.99
CA ILE A 28 -22.18 -3.18 -15.03
C ILE A 28 -22.73 -3.94 -13.82
N ILE A 29 -22.15 -5.10 -13.51
CA ILE A 29 -22.57 -5.91 -12.36
C ILE A 29 -22.38 -5.13 -11.06
N PHE A 30 -21.21 -4.53 -10.86
CA PHE A 30 -20.91 -3.74 -9.67
C PHE A 30 -21.91 -2.60 -9.48
N ASN A 31 -22.12 -1.77 -10.53
CA ASN A 31 -23.02 -0.62 -10.44
C ASN A 31 -24.47 -1.03 -10.18
N ARG A 32 -24.94 -2.14 -10.80
CA ARG A 32 -26.32 -2.61 -10.60
C ARG A 32 -26.59 -3.33 -9.30
N GLN A 33 -25.61 -4.08 -8.79
CA GLN A 33 -25.78 -4.89 -7.59
C GLN A 33 -25.42 -4.17 -6.32
N CYS A 34 -24.42 -3.27 -6.38
CA CYS A 34 -23.85 -2.66 -5.20
C CYS A 34 -24.30 -1.23 -4.98
N LEU A 35 -24.72 -0.52 -6.03
CA LEU A 35 -25.07 0.89 -5.94
C LEU A 35 -26.57 1.12 -6.17
N PRO A 36 -27.15 2.17 -5.54
CA PRO A 36 -28.51 2.61 -5.80
C PRO A 36 -28.68 3.07 -7.27
N GLU A 37 -29.90 2.99 -7.80
CA GLU A 37 -30.21 3.38 -9.18
C GLU A 37 -29.95 4.87 -9.46
N ASP A 38 -30.04 5.71 -8.44
CA ASP A 38 -29.82 7.15 -8.49
C ASP A 38 -28.34 7.55 -8.36
N TYR A 39 -27.44 6.57 -8.16
CA TYR A 39 -25.99 6.83 -8.08
C TYR A 39 -25.36 6.92 -9.47
N GLU A 40 -24.32 7.76 -9.60
CA GLU A 40 -23.57 7.90 -10.85
C GLU A 40 -22.88 6.59 -11.25
N PHE A 41 -22.91 6.26 -12.56
CA PHE A 41 -22.26 5.05 -13.05
C PHE A 41 -20.74 5.14 -12.97
N MET A 42 -20.14 4.25 -12.19
CA MET A 42 -18.69 4.15 -11.99
C MET A 42 -18.05 3.36 -13.14
N ASN A 43 -17.39 4.05 -14.08
CA ASN A 43 -16.79 3.43 -15.28
C ASN A 43 -15.26 3.48 -15.27
N TYR A 44 -14.63 3.16 -14.16
CA TYR A 44 -13.19 3.07 -14.03
C TYR A 44 -12.79 1.88 -13.15
N LYS A 45 -11.50 1.52 -13.17
CA LYS A 45 -10.94 0.48 -12.30
C LYS A 45 -10.90 1.02 -10.87
N MET A 46 -11.61 0.36 -9.97
CA MET A 46 -11.67 0.77 -8.57
C MET A 46 -10.66 -0.01 -7.74
N VAL A 47 -9.84 0.70 -6.99
CA VAL A 47 -8.94 0.16 -5.98
C VAL A 47 -9.48 0.43 -4.58
N LYS A 48 -8.83 -0.13 -3.54
CA LYS A 48 -9.25 0.02 -2.13
C LYS A 48 -9.53 1.49 -1.75
N GLY A 49 -8.67 2.41 -2.17
CA GLY A 49 -8.84 3.85 -1.88
C GLY A 49 -10.09 4.45 -2.53
N ASP A 50 -10.43 4.01 -3.73
CA ASP A 50 -11.62 4.51 -4.43
C ASP A 50 -12.91 3.94 -3.83
N VAL A 51 -12.86 2.68 -3.38
CA VAL A 51 -13.98 2.08 -2.63
C VAL A 51 -14.20 2.83 -1.31
N ALA A 52 -13.13 3.22 -0.61
CA ALA A 52 -13.26 4.01 0.61
C ALA A 52 -13.91 5.38 0.35
N LYS A 53 -13.52 6.07 -0.72
CA LYS A 53 -14.14 7.34 -1.14
C LYS A 53 -15.61 7.15 -1.52
N LEU A 54 -15.92 6.07 -2.26
CA LEU A 54 -17.31 5.72 -2.62
C LEU A 54 -18.17 5.49 -1.37
N VAL A 55 -17.64 4.77 -0.39
CA VAL A 55 -18.35 4.52 0.87
C VAL A 55 -18.59 5.82 1.63
N ALA A 56 -17.59 6.70 1.73
CA ALA A 56 -17.75 8.01 2.37
C ALA A 56 -18.83 8.84 1.68
N ASP A 57 -18.80 8.93 0.34
CA ASP A 57 -19.81 9.65 -0.45
C ASP A 57 -21.22 9.06 -0.27
N CYS A 58 -21.33 7.72 -0.18
CA CYS A 58 -22.60 7.08 0.13
C CYS A 58 -23.11 7.42 1.54
N CYS A 59 -22.22 7.51 2.53
CA CYS A 59 -22.60 7.91 3.88
C CYS A 59 -23.07 9.35 3.95
N ASP A 60 -22.50 10.23 3.14
CA ASP A 60 -22.88 11.64 3.09
C ASP A 60 -24.22 11.87 2.36
N ARG A 61 -24.49 11.09 1.30
CA ARG A 61 -25.69 11.26 0.45
C ARG A 61 -26.92 10.52 0.94
N TYR A 62 -26.75 9.38 1.60
CA TYR A 62 -27.86 8.49 1.94
C TYR A 62 -28.07 8.35 3.44
N PRO A 63 -29.30 8.16 3.90
CA PRO A 63 -29.58 7.86 5.29
C PRO A 63 -29.01 6.49 5.68
N GLU A 64 -28.65 6.32 6.93
CA GLU A 64 -28.03 5.12 7.51
C GLU A 64 -28.76 3.81 7.13
N ALA A 65 -30.08 3.83 7.07
CA ALA A 65 -30.88 2.68 6.68
C ALA A 65 -30.64 2.19 5.23
N LYS A 66 -30.14 3.05 4.33
CA LYS A 66 -29.77 2.70 2.96
C LYS A 66 -28.29 2.32 2.84
N VAL A 67 -27.43 2.92 3.64
CA VAL A 67 -25.97 2.68 3.60
C VAL A 67 -25.62 1.24 3.99
N GLY A 68 -26.26 0.69 5.02
CA GLY A 68 -26.02 -0.69 5.44
C GLY A 68 -26.17 -1.71 4.32
N PRO A 69 -27.32 -1.75 3.61
CA PRO A 69 -27.51 -2.62 2.43
C PRO A 69 -26.49 -2.41 1.32
N ILE A 70 -26.04 -1.17 1.05
CA ILE A 70 -25.00 -0.88 0.04
C ILE A 70 -23.68 -1.54 0.43
N LEU A 71 -23.25 -1.37 1.68
CA LEU A 71 -22.02 -1.97 2.20
C LEU A 71 -22.07 -3.50 2.16
N ASP A 72 -23.20 -4.07 2.52
CA ASP A 72 -23.43 -5.51 2.44
C ASP A 72 -23.39 -6.02 1.00
N ALA A 73 -23.98 -5.29 0.06
CA ALA A 73 -23.95 -5.64 -1.35
C ALA A 73 -22.52 -5.62 -1.91
N ILE A 74 -21.72 -4.60 -1.58
CA ILE A 74 -20.28 -4.53 -1.94
C ILE A 74 -19.53 -5.72 -1.37
N LYS A 75 -19.71 -6.00 -0.08
CA LYS A 75 -19.05 -7.12 0.61
C LYS A 75 -19.40 -8.48 -0.03
N TYR A 76 -20.68 -8.78 -0.20
CA TYR A 76 -21.12 -10.07 -0.74
C TYR A 76 -20.77 -10.24 -2.20
N SER A 77 -20.88 -9.19 -3.01
CA SER A 77 -20.44 -9.19 -4.40
C SER A 77 -18.94 -9.48 -4.49
N GLY A 78 -18.13 -8.82 -3.67
CA GLY A 78 -16.69 -9.06 -3.59
C GLY A 78 -16.36 -10.51 -3.24
N PHE A 79 -16.96 -11.06 -2.20
CA PHE A 79 -16.75 -12.46 -1.82
C PHE A 79 -17.21 -13.45 -2.91
N HIS A 80 -18.37 -13.20 -3.49
CA HIS A 80 -18.92 -14.06 -4.54
C HIS A 80 -17.98 -14.16 -5.74
N TYR A 81 -17.56 -13.01 -6.28
CA TYR A 81 -16.73 -12.99 -7.48
C TYR A 81 -15.28 -13.39 -7.20
N ALA A 82 -14.72 -13.06 -6.05
CA ALA A 82 -13.40 -13.54 -5.65
C ALA A 82 -13.37 -15.07 -5.53
N THR A 83 -14.42 -15.66 -4.96
CA THR A 83 -14.56 -17.14 -4.86
C THR A 83 -14.66 -17.76 -6.25
N ARG A 84 -15.46 -17.19 -7.15
CA ARG A 84 -15.62 -17.72 -8.51
C ARG A 84 -14.36 -17.54 -9.37
N ALA A 85 -13.62 -16.47 -9.19
CA ALA A 85 -12.38 -16.22 -9.89
C ALA A 85 -11.32 -17.26 -9.52
N GLY A 86 -11.35 -17.79 -8.28
CA GLY A 86 -10.43 -18.84 -7.83
C GLY A 86 -8.97 -18.41 -7.91
N LEU A 87 -8.68 -17.12 -7.60
CA LEU A 87 -7.32 -16.58 -7.64
C LEU A 87 -6.39 -17.40 -6.75
N THR A 88 -5.30 -17.87 -7.33
CA THR A 88 -4.26 -18.64 -6.65
C THR A 88 -2.90 -18.05 -6.94
N ILE A 89 -1.94 -18.31 -6.08
CA ILE A 89 -0.56 -17.81 -6.19
C ILE A 89 0.37 -19.00 -6.39
N SER A 90 1.24 -18.87 -7.38
CA SER A 90 2.36 -19.77 -7.62
C SER A 90 3.68 -19.05 -7.36
N VAL A 91 4.73 -19.79 -7.05
CA VAL A 91 6.10 -19.27 -6.97
C VAL A 91 6.53 -18.65 -8.31
N TRP A 92 6.00 -19.17 -9.41
CA TRP A 92 6.31 -18.72 -10.78
C TRP A 92 5.66 -17.38 -11.14
N ASP A 93 4.63 -16.95 -10.41
CA ASP A 93 3.98 -15.66 -10.63
C ASP A 93 4.86 -14.49 -10.18
N ALA A 94 5.84 -14.71 -9.30
CA ALA A 94 6.84 -13.73 -8.93
C ALA A 94 7.89 -13.62 -10.04
N LEU A 95 7.76 -12.63 -10.91
CA LEU A 95 8.67 -12.43 -12.04
C LEU A 95 10.03 -11.90 -11.58
N ILE A 96 11.11 -12.37 -12.23
CA ILE A 96 12.48 -11.90 -11.97
C ILE A 96 12.96 -11.20 -13.24
N PRO A 97 13.34 -9.90 -13.17
CA PRO A 97 13.88 -9.18 -14.32
C PRO A 97 15.17 -9.80 -14.86
N ALA A 98 15.30 -9.95 -16.17
CA ALA A 98 16.51 -10.47 -16.78
C ALA A 98 17.71 -9.54 -16.57
N GLU A 99 17.45 -8.24 -16.54
CA GLU A 99 18.45 -7.18 -16.33
C GLU A 99 18.93 -7.05 -14.87
N LYS A 100 18.33 -7.82 -13.94
CA LYS A 100 18.68 -7.76 -12.51
C LYS A 100 20.18 -7.95 -12.29
N GLN A 101 20.77 -8.95 -12.91
CA GLN A 101 22.17 -9.27 -12.71
C GLN A 101 23.11 -8.14 -13.18
N GLU A 102 22.81 -7.54 -14.32
CA GLU A 102 23.58 -6.39 -14.83
C GLU A 102 23.54 -5.18 -13.89
N LEU A 103 22.35 -4.90 -13.31
CA LEU A 103 22.19 -3.83 -12.33
C LEU A 103 22.98 -4.12 -11.02
N LEU A 104 22.96 -5.36 -10.56
CA LEU A 104 23.72 -5.78 -9.38
C LEU A 104 25.23 -5.68 -9.62
N ASP A 105 25.73 -6.10 -10.76
CA ASP A 105 27.16 -6.05 -11.11
C ASP A 105 27.63 -4.60 -11.22
N ARG A 106 26.81 -3.71 -11.80
CA ARG A 106 27.11 -2.28 -11.88
C ARG A 106 27.16 -1.62 -10.48
N ALA A 107 26.15 -1.92 -9.65
CA ALA A 107 26.13 -1.39 -8.29
C ALA A 107 27.31 -1.91 -7.46
N GLN A 108 27.69 -3.18 -7.65
CA GLN A 108 28.88 -3.74 -6.99
C GLN A 108 30.15 -3.02 -7.40
N ALA A 109 30.33 -2.75 -8.69
CA ALA A 109 31.50 -2.02 -9.19
C ALA A 109 31.59 -0.59 -8.59
N ASN A 110 30.44 0.10 -8.46
CA ASN A 110 30.40 1.41 -7.81
C ASN A 110 30.77 1.32 -6.32
N VAL A 111 30.27 0.31 -5.61
CA VAL A 111 30.59 0.09 -4.20
C VAL A 111 32.06 -0.27 -4.01
N ASP A 112 32.64 -1.05 -4.91
CA ASP A 112 34.07 -1.38 -4.87
C ASP A 112 34.91 -0.10 -5.05
N GLN A 113 34.51 0.81 -5.92
CA GLN A 113 35.18 2.11 -6.10
C GLN A 113 35.04 3.00 -4.86
N ILE A 114 33.89 3.02 -4.17
CA ILE A 114 33.70 3.74 -2.90
C ILE A 114 34.65 3.18 -1.83
N ASN A 115 34.80 1.86 -1.77
CA ASN A 115 35.72 1.21 -0.83
C ASN A 115 37.19 1.54 -1.16
N GLU A 116 37.57 1.63 -2.45
CA GLU A 116 38.92 2.09 -2.85
C GLU A 116 39.20 3.52 -2.36
N TYR A 117 38.24 4.45 -2.54
CA TYR A 117 38.38 5.81 -2.02
C TYR A 117 38.49 5.89 -0.51
N PHE A 118 37.85 4.98 0.21
CA PHE A 118 38.01 4.86 1.64
C PHE A 118 39.41 4.34 2.02
N GLU A 119 39.91 3.30 1.34
CA GLU A 119 41.23 2.75 1.56
C GLU A 119 42.35 3.75 1.24
N GLU A 120 42.16 4.61 0.23
CA GLU A 120 43.07 5.68 -0.14
C GLU A 120 42.97 6.90 0.81
N GLY A 121 41.97 6.91 1.72
CA GLY A 121 41.79 7.97 2.72
C GLY A 121 41.09 9.23 2.20
N PHE A 122 40.42 9.21 1.06
CA PHE A 122 39.64 10.34 0.53
C PHE A 122 38.34 10.58 1.25
N ILE A 123 37.74 9.52 1.78
CA ILE A 123 36.45 9.58 2.50
C ILE A 123 36.62 8.92 3.88
N ASN A 124 35.76 9.34 4.82
CA ASN A 124 35.73 8.74 6.15
C ASN A 124 34.73 7.55 6.21
N GLU A 125 34.77 6.78 7.31
CA GLU A 125 33.88 5.60 7.48
C GLU A 125 32.39 5.95 7.40
N THR A 126 31.98 7.10 7.94
CA THR A 126 30.57 7.52 7.92
C THR A 126 30.13 7.88 6.50
N GLU A 127 30.99 8.57 5.75
CA GLU A 127 30.73 8.91 4.35
C GLU A 127 30.66 7.64 3.49
N ARG A 128 31.64 6.73 3.65
CA ARG A 128 31.63 5.43 2.98
C ARG A 128 30.31 4.70 3.20
N HIS A 129 29.89 4.58 4.45
CA HIS A 129 28.64 3.90 4.82
C HIS A 129 27.42 4.55 4.14
N ILE A 130 27.32 5.88 4.17
CA ILE A 130 26.21 6.61 3.54
C ILE A 130 26.17 6.38 2.03
N GLU A 131 27.34 6.47 1.36
CA GLU A 131 27.41 6.28 -0.10
C GLU A 131 27.08 4.84 -0.50
N VAL A 132 27.57 3.84 0.22
CA VAL A 132 27.24 2.43 -0.01
C VAL A 132 25.74 2.15 0.16
N VAL A 133 25.14 2.69 1.23
CA VAL A 133 23.70 2.56 1.49
C VAL A 133 22.87 3.21 0.38
N ASN A 134 23.27 4.39 -0.07
CA ASN A 134 22.60 5.11 -1.15
C ASN A 134 22.67 4.34 -2.47
N GLU A 135 23.83 3.80 -2.84
CA GLU A 135 23.99 3.02 -4.07
C GLU A 135 23.13 1.76 -4.06
N TRP A 136 23.13 0.99 -2.97
CA TRP A 136 22.29 -0.20 -2.86
C TRP A 136 20.80 0.11 -2.80
N THR A 137 20.41 1.23 -2.21
CA THR A 137 19.02 1.69 -2.22
C THR A 137 18.59 2.04 -3.64
N ALA A 138 19.40 2.82 -4.36
CA ALA A 138 19.12 3.18 -5.75
C ALA A 138 19.05 1.94 -6.67
N CYS A 139 19.93 0.97 -6.46
CA CYS A 139 19.89 -0.30 -7.20
C CYS A 139 18.60 -1.07 -6.88
N THR A 140 18.23 -1.18 -5.62
CA THR A 140 17.00 -1.86 -5.17
C THR A 140 15.75 -1.25 -5.80
N ASP A 141 15.69 0.07 -5.87
CA ASP A 141 14.54 0.78 -6.46
C ASP A 141 14.47 0.59 -7.97
N LYS A 142 15.60 0.59 -8.68
CA LYS A 142 15.66 0.30 -10.11
C LYS A 142 15.19 -1.13 -10.41
N VAL A 143 15.66 -2.12 -9.65
CA VAL A 143 15.22 -3.51 -9.81
C VAL A 143 13.73 -3.65 -9.51
N ALA A 144 13.22 -2.93 -8.51
CA ALA A 144 11.80 -2.92 -8.17
C ALA A 144 10.94 -2.31 -9.29
N ALA A 145 11.38 -1.21 -9.89
CA ALA A 145 10.68 -0.57 -11.00
C ALA A 145 10.59 -1.51 -12.22
N LEU A 146 11.71 -2.09 -12.65
CA LEU A 146 11.74 -3.05 -13.76
C LEU A 146 10.85 -4.26 -13.49
N MET A 147 10.87 -4.79 -12.26
CA MET A 147 10.02 -5.92 -11.90
C MET A 147 8.54 -5.55 -11.98
N LEU A 148 8.14 -4.37 -11.52
CA LEU A 148 6.74 -3.93 -11.56
C LEU A 148 6.26 -3.70 -12.99
N ASP A 149 7.10 -3.19 -13.87
CA ASP A 149 6.79 -2.97 -15.28
C ASP A 149 6.64 -4.28 -16.08
N MET A 150 7.22 -5.37 -15.59
CA MET A 150 7.09 -6.69 -16.19
C MET A 150 5.78 -7.41 -15.88
N PHE A 151 5.06 -6.99 -14.83
CA PHE A 151 3.84 -7.67 -14.44
C PHE A 151 2.72 -7.40 -15.46
N ASP A 152 2.06 -8.46 -15.87
CA ASP A 152 0.81 -8.40 -16.59
C ASP A 152 -0.33 -8.04 -15.60
N GLU A 153 -1.33 -7.30 -16.07
CA GLU A 153 -2.52 -6.98 -15.28
C GLU A 153 -3.29 -8.24 -14.82
N GLU A 154 -3.15 -9.35 -15.51
CA GLU A 154 -3.77 -10.64 -15.17
C GLU A 154 -2.97 -11.46 -14.13
N ASN A 155 -1.76 -11.02 -13.78
CA ASN A 155 -0.94 -11.73 -12.78
C ASN A 155 -1.60 -11.65 -11.39
N PRO A 156 -1.85 -12.78 -10.71
CA PRO A 156 -2.55 -12.80 -9.42
C PRO A 156 -1.88 -11.98 -8.32
N LEU A 157 -0.54 -11.98 -8.26
CA LEU A 157 0.21 -11.18 -7.29
C LEU A 157 0.05 -9.70 -7.55
N TYR A 158 0.13 -9.30 -8.83
CA TYR A 158 -0.06 -7.91 -9.22
C TYR A 158 -1.49 -7.45 -8.95
N MET A 159 -2.49 -8.24 -9.33
CA MET A 159 -3.92 -7.93 -9.07
C MET A 159 -4.19 -7.67 -7.59
N MET A 160 -3.66 -8.51 -6.69
CA MET A 160 -3.87 -8.34 -5.25
C MET A 160 -3.19 -7.09 -4.69
N ALA A 161 -1.99 -6.78 -5.14
CA ALA A 161 -1.23 -5.62 -4.68
C ALA A 161 -1.75 -4.30 -5.28
N ASP A 162 -2.07 -4.29 -6.58
CA ASP A 162 -2.58 -3.12 -7.28
C ASP A 162 -3.98 -2.72 -6.80
N SER A 163 -4.86 -3.68 -6.57
CA SER A 163 -6.18 -3.43 -5.98
C SER A 163 -6.11 -2.91 -4.53
N GLY A 164 -4.98 -3.09 -3.84
CA GLY A 164 -4.83 -2.76 -2.42
C GLY A 164 -5.51 -3.76 -1.48
N ALA A 165 -5.99 -4.89 -2.00
CA ALA A 165 -6.64 -5.91 -1.19
C ALA A 165 -5.65 -6.61 -0.25
N ARG A 166 -4.49 -6.98 -0.78
CA ARG A 166 -3.42 -7.62 0.02
C ARG A 166 -2.06 -7.46 -0.66
N GLY A 167 -1.05 -7.26 0.17
CA GLY A 167 0.31 -7.06 -0.32
C GLY A 167 0.62 -5.60 -0.68
N SER A 168 1.89 -5.31 -0.77
CA SER A 168 2.41 -4.01 -1.18
C SER A 168 3.46 -4.19 -2.26
N LYS A 169 3.79 -3.13 -2.98
CA LYS A 169 4.88 -3.11 -3.96
C LYS A 169 6.21 -3.55 -3.34
N THR A 170 6.45 -3.17 -2.07
CA THR A 170 7.64 -3.59 -1.31
C THR A 170 7.66 -5.10 -1.04
N GLN A 171 6.52 -5.71 -0.75
CA GLN A 171 6.43 -7.16 -0.57
C GLN A 171 6.63 -7.91 -1.89
N LEU A 172 6.08 -7.41 -3.01
CA LEU A 172 6.34 -7.96 -4.34
C LEU A 172 7.83 -7.88 -4.69
N ARG A 173 8.49 -6.76 -4.40
CA ARG A 173 9.93 -6.58 -4.59
C ARG A 173 10.75 -7.66 -3.91
N GLN A 174 10.38 -8.02 -2.68
CA GLN A 174 11.07 -9.07 -1.94
C GLN A 174 10.84 -10.47 -2.52
N LEU A 175 9.73 -10.70 -3.22
CA LEU A 175 9.42 -11.98 -3.85
C LEU A 175 10.18 -12.21 -5.15
N GLY A 176 10.22 -11.23 -6.06
CA GLY A 176 10.78 -11.38 -7.41
C GLY A 176 11.94 -10.44 -7.75
N GLY A 177 12.10 -9.35 -7.04
CA GLY A 177 13.18 -8.40 -7.24
C GLY A 177 14.42 -8.69 -6.39
N MET A 178 14.64 -7.86 -5.38
CA MET A 178 15.76 -7.92 -4.46
C MET A 178 15.27 -7.57 -3.06
N ARG A 179 15.72 -8.28 -2.04
CA ARG A 179 15.33 -7.96 -0.67
C ARG A 179 15.94 -6.64 -0.20
N GLY A 180 17.21 -6.39 -0.54
CA GLY A 180 17.90 -5.13 -0.27
C GLY A 180 18.57 -5.07 1.09
N LEU A 181 18.77 -3.85 1.58
CA LEU A 181 19.44 -3.60 2.85
C LEU A 181 18.54 -3.95 4.04
N MET A 182 19.16 -4.43 5.09
CA MET A 182 18.51 -4.79 6.35
C MET A 182 19.09 -3.97 7.50
N ALA A 183 18.24 -3.69 8.49
CA ALA A 183 18.71 -3.07 9.73
C ALA A 183 19.12 -4.14 10.75
N ASP A 184 20.08 -3.81 11.57
CA ASP A 184 20.49 -4.63 12.73
C ASP A 184 19.52 -4.45 13.91
N MET A 185 19.87 -5.00 15.08
CA MET A 185 19.05 -4.88 16.29
C MET A 185 19.03 -3.46 16.87
N SER A 186 20.09 -2.65 16.62
CA SER A 186 20.17 -1.25 17.05
C SER A 186 19.34 -0.32 16.16
N GLY A 187 19.06 -0.73 14.93
CA GLY A 187 18.35 0.03 13.91
C GLY A 187 19.26 0.65 12.86
N GLU A 188 20.56 0.43 12.94
CA GLU A 188 21.52 0.84 11.93
C GLU A 188 21.42 -0.05 10.69
N THR A 189 21.60 0.52 9.51
CA THR A 189 21.56 -0.22 8.26
C THR A 189 22.87 -0.99 8.06
N ILE A 190 22.77 -2.26 7.77
CA ILE A 190 23.93 -3.12 7.46
C ILE A 190 24.34 -2.86 6.01
N ASP A 191 25.62 -2.57 5.75
CA ASP A 191 26.17 -2.25 4.41
C ASP A 191 26.06 -3.41 3.41
N LEU A 192 25.87 -4.64 3.91
CA LEU A 192 25.77 -5.83 3.08
C LEU A 192 24.33 -6.05 2.64
N PRO A 193 23.97 -5.84 1.35
CA PRO A 193 22.63 -6.04 0.87
C PRO A 193 22.34 -7.52 0.67
N ILE A 194 21.06 -7.87 0.81
CA ILE A 194 20.54 -9.16 0.37
C ILE A 194 20.15 -9.04 -1.10
N LYS A 195 21.02 -9.55 -1.98
CA LYS A 195 20.85 -9.48 -3.44
C LYS A 195 19.78 -10.44 -3.95
N ALA A 196 19.59 -11.55 -3.24
CA ALA A 196 18.60 -12.56 -3.57
C ALA A 196 17.17 -12.10 -3.25
N ASN A 197 16.20 -12.75 -3.87
CA ASN A 197 14.78 -12.68 -3.54
C ASN A 197 14.29 -14.03 -2.98
N PHE A 198 13.05 -14.07 -2.51
CA PHE A 198 12.50 -15.29 -1.94
C PHE A 198 12.27 -16.41 -2.98
N ARG A 199 12.05 -16.06 -4.25
CA ARG A 199 11.89 -17.03 -5.32
C ARG A 199 13.21 -17.75 -5.64
N GLU A 200 14.32 -17.03 -5.67
CA GLU A 200 15.67 -17.59 -5.89
C GLU A 200 16.16 -18.37 -4.66
N GLY A 201 15.71 -17.99 -3.48
CA GLY A 201 16.22 -18.49 -2.22
C GLY A 201 17.40 -17.66 -1.70
N LEU A 202 17.56 -17.63 -0.38
CA LEU A 202 18.61 -16.87 0.28
C LEU A 202 19.84 -17.75 0.56
N LEU A 203 21.03 -17.16 0.43
CA LEU A 203 22.26 -17.77 0.92
C LEU A 203 22.24 -17.82 2.47
N PRO A 204 23.00 -18.74 3.11
CA PRO A 204 23.03 -18.85 4.56
C PRO A 204 23.34 -17.54 5.28
N LEU A 205 24.28 -16.75 4.77
CA LEU A 205 24.62 -15.44 5.33
C LEU A 205 23.47 -14.42 5.17
N GLU A 206 22.87 -14.37 4.00
CA GLU A 206 21.71 -13.49 3.73
C GLU A 206 20.50 -13.85 4.60
N TYR A 207 20.29 -15.16 4.81
CA TYR A 207 19.26 -15.63 5.73
C TYR A 207 19.56 -15.18 7.17
N PHE A 208 20.80 -15.32 7.63
CA PHE A 208 21.18 -14.90 8.97
C PHE A 208 20.97 -13.39 9.19
N ILE A 209 21.41 -12.55 8.24
CA ILE A 209 21.16 -11.10 8.26
C ILE A 209 19.67 -10.80 8.31
N SER A 210 18.86 -11.53 7.54
CA SER A 210 17.42 -11.41 7.53
C SER A 210 16.76 -11.65 8.89
N THR A 211 17.35 -12.51 9.73
CA THR A 211 16.79 -12.84 11.05
C THR A 211 16.85 -11.67 12.03
N TYR A 212 17.77 -10.71 11.87
CA TYR A 212 17.84 -9.51 12.72
C TYR A 212 16.55 -8.69 12.62
N GLY A 213 16.12 -8.38 11.39
CA GLY A 213 14.88 -7.64 11.18
C GLY A 213 13.63 -8.40 11.66
N ALA A 214 13.56 -9.70 11.45
CA ALA A 214 12.46 -10.52 11.93
C ALA A 214 12.41 -10.55 13.47
N ARG A 215 13.55 -10.75 14.14
CA ARG A 215 13.64 -10.74 15.61
C ARG A 215 13.27 -9.39 16.19
N LYS A 216 13.80 -8.29 15.61
CA LYS A 216 13.44 -6.93 16.02
C LYS A 216 11.95 -6.68 15.91
N GLY A 217 11.33 -7.03 14.78
CA GLY A 217 9.89 -6.87 14.59
C GLY A 217 9.04 -7.65 15.62
N LEU A 218 9.45 -8.86 15.99
CA LEU A 218 8.77 -9.62 17.04
C LEU A 218 8.91 -8.97 18.43
N VAL A 219 10.09 -8.47 18.76
CA VAL A 219 10.35 -7.78 20.04
C VAL A 219 9.58 -6.46 20.10
N ASP A 220 9.62 -5.66 19.03
CA ASP A 220 8.92 -4.39 18.95
C ASP A 220 7.39 -4.60 19.08
N THR A 221 6.82 -5.57 18.39
CA THR A 221 5.41 -5.91 18.49
C THR A 221 5.02 -6.28 19.92
N ALA A 222 5.82 -7.12 20.59
CA ALA A 222 5.55 -7.52 21.97
C ALA A 222 5.58 -6.33 22.95
N SER A 223 6.57 -5.44 22.81
CA SER A 223 6.72 -4.24 23.67
C SER A 223 5.61 -3.24 23.41
N HIS A 224 5.33 -2.89 22.16
CA HIS A 224 4.28 -1.93 21.81
C HIS A 224 2.87 -2.38 22.18
N THR A 225 2.61 -3.69 22.21
CA THR A 225 1.33 -4.23 22.68
C THR A 225 1.09 -3.85 24.14
N SER A 226 2.10 -3.99 24.99
CA SER A 226 2.01 -3.62 26.41
C SER A 226 1.80 -2.12 26.59
N ASP A 227 2.58 -1.29 25.88
CA ASP A 227 2.51 0.18 25.98
C ASP A 227 1.16 0.71 25.49
N SER A 228 0.67 0.18 24.36
CA SER A 228 -0.65 0.49 23.80
C SER A 228 -1.77 0.10 24.77
N GLY A 229 -1.69 -1.07 25.40
CA GLY A 229 -2.66 -1.53 26.38
C GLY A 229 -2.71 -0.61 27.63
N TYR A 230 -1.55 -0.21 28.13
CA TYR A 230 -1.47 0.72 29.26
C TYR A 230 -1.97 2.13 28.90
N LEU A 231 -1.62 2.63 27.69
CA LEU A 231 -2.16 3.91 27.20
C LEU A 231 -3.68 3.87 27.08
N THR A 232 -4.22 2.83 26.46
CA THR A 232 -5.67 2.65 26.27
C THR A 232 -6.39 2.63 27.65
N ARG A 233 -5.86 1.88 28.62
CA ARG A 233 -6.42 1.85 29.97
C ARG A 233 -6.47 3.25 30.59
N ARG A 234 -5.37 4.01 30.54
CA ARG A 234 -5.33 5.38 31.09
C ARG A 234 -6.32 6.31 30.40
N LEU A 235 -6.45 6.20 29.07
CA LEU A 235 -7.43 6.99 28.32
C LEU A 235 -8.87 6.64 28.71
N VAL A 236 -9.18 5.36 28.86
CA VAL A 236 -10.51 4.91 29.31
C VAL A 236 -10.79 5.40 30.72
N ASP A 237 -9.84 5.27 31.64
CA ASP A 237 -9.99 5.73 33.03
C ASP A 237 -10.29 7.24 33.12
N VAL A 238 -9.70 8.06 32.26
CA VAL A 238 -9.94 9.50 32.18
C VAL A 238 -11.24 9.85 31.44
N ALA A 239 -11.54 9.13 30.36
CA ALA A 239 -12.65 9.47 29.47
C ALA A 239 -14.00 8.85 29.88
N GLN A 240 -14.03 7.87 30.81
CA GLN A 240 -15.24 7.14 31.15
C GLN A 240 -16.39 8.03 31.70
N ASP A 241 -16.03 9.16 32.32
CA ASP A 241 -17.01 10.11 32.88
C ASP A 241 -17.44 11.19 31.86
N VAL A 242 -16.82 11.21 30.65
CA VAL A 242 -17.14 12.18 29.59
C VAL A 242 -18.37 11.69 28.84
N ILE A 243 -19.46 12.43 28.93
CA ILE A 243 -20.73 12.12 28.28
C ILE A 243 -21.12 13.27 27.36
N ILE A 244 -21.39 12.93 26.09
CA ILE A 244 -21.94 13.87 25.10
C ILE A 244 -23.42 14.05 25.44
N ARG A 245 -23.84 15.28 25.81
CA ARG A 245 -25.23 15.58 26.21
C ARG A 245 -26.06 16.19 25.09
N GLU A 246 -25.44 16.81 24.13
CA GLU A 246 -26.07 17.49 22.99
C GLU A 246 -25.21 17.31 21.72
N ILE A 247 -25.87 17.31 20.58
CA ILE A 247 -25.21 17.06 19.27
C ILE A 247 -24.32 18.25 18.90
N ASP A 248 -24.83 19.47 19.12
CA ASP A 248 -24.13 20.72 18.86
C ASP A 248 -24.51 21.73 19.94
N CYS A 249 -23.54 22.20 20.72
CA CYS A 249 -23.74 23.20 21.74
C CYS A 249 -23.72 24.64 21.20
N GLY A 250 -23.52 24.85 19.92
CA GLY A 250 -23.52 26.15 19.25
C GLY A 250 -22.40 27.09 19.67
N THR A 251 -21.35 26.60 20.34
CA THR A 251 -20.20 27.41 20.75
C THR A 251 -19.21 27.56 19.58
N ASN A 252 -18.63 28.76 19.44
CA ASN A 252 -17.49 29.01 18.55
C ASN A 252 -16.14 28.92 19.29
N ASP A 253 -16.16 28.67 20.59
CA ASP A 253 -14.95 28.50 21.38
C ASP A 253 -14.38 27.10 21.13
N GLY A 254 -13.19 27.02 20.57
CA GLY A 254 -12.46 25.80 20.28
C GLY A 254 -11.13 25.72 21.01
N VAL A 255 -10.60 24.53 21.13
CA VAL A 255 -9.22 24.34 21.58
C VAL A 255 -8.29 24.58 20.38
N PRO A 256 -7.37 25.57 20.46
CA PRO A 256 -6.43 25.80 19.36
C PRO A 256 -5.50 24.60 19.22
N TYR A 257 -5.54 23.97 18.03
CA TYR A 257 -4.68 22.85 17.70
C TYR A 257 -3.79 23.23 16.51
N PRO A 258 -2.46 23.05 16.60
CA PRO A 258 -1.57 23.35 15.49
C PRO A 258 -1.80 22.36 14.37
N ILE A 259 -2.07 22.87 13.16
CA ILE A 259 -2.23 22.04 11.94
C ILE A 259 -0.90 21.39 11.55
N TYR A 260 0.22 22.05 11.89
CA TYR A 260 1.57 21.55 11.60
C TYR A 260 2.33 21.31 12.90
N ASN A 261 2.97 20.16 13.00
CA ASN A 261 3.92 19.89 14.07
C ASN A 261 5.34 20.15 13.53
N CYS A 262 6.20 20.84 14.30
CA CYS A 262 7.57 21.12 13.91
C CYS A 262 8.43 19.87 13.63
N LEU A 263 8.01 18.70 14.15
CA LEU A 263 8.70 17.43 13.98
C LEU A 263 8.01 16.49 12.96
N LEU A 264 6.74 16.75 12.64
CA LEU A 264 5.97 16.01 11.64
C LEU A 264 5.22 17.03 10.80
N TYR A 265 5.42 17.01 9.51
CA TYR A 265 4.86 17.98 8.57
C TYR A 265 3.32 17.99 8.50
N THR A 266 2.69 16.98 9.03
CA THR A 266 1.23 16.88 9.20
C THR A 266 0.93 16.18 10.51
N SER A 267 -0.08 16.66 11.26
CA SER A 267 -0.65 15.88 12.33
C SER A 267 -1.57 14.83 11.69
N ASP A 268 -1.07 13.61 11.49
CA ASP A 268 -1.93 12.49 11.15
C ASP A 268 -2.82 12.18 12.35
N ALA A 269 -3.99 12.78 12.36
CA ALA A 269 -5.05 12.53 13.35
C ALA A 269 -6.03 11.44 12.88
N ALA A 270 -5.65 10.64 11.88
CA ALA A 270 -6.54 9.66 11.28
C ALA A 270 -5.80 8.45 10.72
N ASP A 271 -5.15 7.65 11.61
CA ASP A 271 -4.88 6.23 11.34
C ASP A 271 -5.14 5.41 12.60
#